data_bb1583267e5eaab550220f924a6e080b
#
_entry.id   bb1583267e5eaab550220f924a6e080b
#
_cell.length_a   1.000
_cell.length_b   1.000
_cell.length_c   1.000
_cell.angle_alpha   90.00
_cell.angle_beta   90.00
_cell.angle_gamma   90.00
#
_symmetry.space_group_name_H-M   'P 1'
#
loop_
_entity.id
_entity.type
_entity.pdbx_description
1 polymer ?
#
loop_
_entity_poly.entity_id
_entity_poly.type
_entity_poly.pdbx_seq_one_letter_code
_entity_poly.pdbx_strand_id
1 'polypeptide(L)'
;MMNRISFLLIGFALMIASPTHAQLCKLFKKKKPPVIEKPKPKKEDKNGIKPYDKVITEKAITDKGLFDVHTVDDKFYYEIPDSLFGAEMLMVTRIAKTASGIGFGGGKQNTQVLRWERDSKKVLLRVVSHEVVAADSLPIHEAVVNSNFEPILYRFDIKSIGKDSTSTVIEINKLFETDVKALGFPASRRKTYKISSMDKSRSFINTLKSYPLNIEARHIKTYNSSSPPSNSSTGSISLEISNSMILLPKKQMKRRYFDQRVGWFSRGQTDYGLDVQESKTVRYLDRWRLEIKD
;
A
#
# COMPACT_ATOMS: atom_id res chain seq x y z
N MET A 1 -13.34 57.35 23.92
CA MET A 1 -12.27 58.31 23.65
C MET A 1 -11.62 57.87 22.35
N MET A 2 -12.09 58.40 21.18
CA MET A 2 -11.62 59.63 20.52
C MET A 2 -10.08 59.64 20.42
N ASN A 3 -9.45 59.71 19.25
CA ASN A 3 -9.54 60.55 18.06
C ASN A 3 -8.50 60.07 17.03
N ARG A 4 -8.72 60.16 15.82
CA ARG A 4 -8.74 61.12 14.66
C ARG A 4 -7.59 60.75 13.70
N ILE A 5 -7.91 60.42 12.43
CA ILE A 5 -7.95 61.26 11.22
C ILE A 5 -6.63 61.97 10.89
N SER A 6 -6.06 61.66 9.73
CA SER A 6 -5.74 62.65 8.73
C SER A 6 -5.33 62.03 7.36
N PHE A 7 -6.04 62.49 6.39
CA PHE A 7 -5.83 62.58 4.95
C PHE A 7 -4.53 63.30 4.58
N LEU A 8 -3.92 62.94 3.48
CA LEU A 8 -3.43 63.91 2.49
C LEU A 8 -3.26 63.26 1.11
N LEU A 9 -4.01 63.83 0.19
CA LEU A 9 -3.92 63.78 -1.30
C LEU A 9 -2.77 64.67 -1.79
N ILE A 10 -2.48 64.54 -3.10
CA ILE A 10 -1.76 65.41 -4.07
C ILE A 10 -0.64 64.58 -4.72
N GLY A 11 -0.50 64.46 -6.02
CA GLY A 11 -1.05 65.18 -7.15
C GLY A 11 -0.42 64.65 -8.47
N PHE A 12 -1.15 64.83 -9.45
CA PHE A 12 -1.01 64.68 -10.90
C PHE A 12 0.26 65.22 -11.50
N ALA A 13 0.91 64.49 -12.47
CA ALA A 13 1.57 65.09 -13.62
C ALA A 13 1.64 64.09 -14.81
N LEU A 14 0.86 64.37 -15.80
CA LEU A 14 1.00 63.93 -17.20
C LEU A 14 2.28 64.52 -17.81
N MET A 15 3.03 63.73 -18.53
CA MET A 15 3.76 64.25 -19.70
C MET A 15 3.67 63.26 -20.86
N ILE A 16 3.04 63.81 -21.90
CA ILE A 16 2.91 63.27 -23.26
C ILE A 16 4.17 63.67 -24.01
N ALA A 17 4.79 62.75 -24.72
CA ALA A 17 5.65 63.08 -25.85
C ALA A 17 5.61 61.95 -26.88
N SER A 18 5.09 62.24 -28.06
CA SER A 18 4.94 61.40 -29.25
C SER A 18 6.19 61.54 -30.17
N PRO A 19 6.18 60.93 -31.35
CA PRO A 19 7.19 60.00 -31.82
C PRO A 19 8.03 60.62 -32.96
N THR A 20 9.20 60.03 -33.23
CA THR A 20 9.84 60.26 -34.53
C THR A 20 10.61 59.02 -35.01
N HIS A 21 10.13 58.57 -36.17
CA HIS A 21 10.81 57.91 -37.27
C HIS A 21 12.25 57.48 -37.17
N ALA A 22 12.47 56.19 -37.40
CA ALA A 22 13.51 55.71 -38.30
C ALA A 22 13.14 54.35 -38.86
N GLN A 23 12.38 54.30 -39.96
CA GLN A 23 12.46 53.24 -40.96
C GLN A 23 13.78 53.39 -41.70
N LEU A 24 14.54 52.36 -41.79
CA LEU A 24 15.36 51.81 -42.88
C LEU A 24 16.49 50.95 -42.31
N CYS A 25 16.29 49.65 -42.32
CA CYS A 25 17.32 48.62 -42.52
C CYS A 25 16.68 47.25 -42.59
N LYS A 26 15.80 47.07 -43.54
CA LYS A 26 15.43 45.74 -44.05
C LYS A 26 16.20 45.55 -45.33
N LEU A 27 17.32 44.81 -45.26
CA LEU A 27 17.89 44.02 -46.38
C LEU A 27 19.16 43.34 -45.84
N PHE A 28 19.21 42.03 -46.04
CA PHE A 28 20.25 41.06 -45.59
C PHE A 28 19.96 40.32 -44.28
N LYS A 29 18.86 39.54 -44.24
CA LYS A 29 18.77 38.38 -43.36
C LYS A 29 19.30 37.15 -44.10
N LYS A 30 20.53 36.74 -43.79
CA LYS A 30 21.06 35.40 -44.12
C LYS A 30 20.17 34.37 -43.42
N LYS A 31 19.57 33.45 -44.19
CA LYS A 31 18.81 32.29 -43.70
C LYS A 31 19.78 31.47 -42.87
N LYS A 32 19.53 31.35 -41.56
CA LYS A 32 20.18 30.36 -40.68
C LYS A 32 19.71 28.97 -41.11
N PRO A 33 20.59 27.93 -41.09
CA PRO A 33 20.18 26.55 -41.40
C PRO A 33 19.16 26.08 -40.35
N PRO A 34 18.27 25.12 -40.71
CA PRO A 34 17.26 24.61 -39.79
C PRO A 34 17.95 23.99 -38.56
N VAL A 35 17.71 24.59 -37.42
CA VAL A 35 18.09 24.01 -36.12
C VAL A 35 17.17 22.80 -35.92
N ILE A 36 17.77 21.60 -35.93
CA ILE A 36 17.09 20.39 -35.47
C ILE A 36 16.77 20.60 -33.99
N GLU A 37 15.55 20.98 -33.69
CA GLU A 37 15.06 21.06 -32.32
C GLU A 37 15.19 19.66 -31.71
N LYS A 38 16.10 19.54 -30.74
CA LYS A 38 16.09 18.38 -29.84
C LYS A 38 14.68 18.29 -29.23
N PRO A 39 14.08 17.11 -29.15
CA PRO A 39 12.76 16.97 -28.55
C PRO A 39 12.79 17.58 -27.15
N LYS A 40 11.93 18.55 -26.91
CA LYS A 40 11.74 19.17 -25.59
C LYS A 40 11.46 18.06 -24.60
N PRO A 41 12.12 18.01 -23.42
CA PRO A 41 11.81 17.06 -22.41
C PRO A 41 10.29 17.19 -22.09
N LYS A 42 9.56 16.08 -22.17
CA LYS A 42 8.16 16.03 -21.76
C LYS A 42 8.08 16.63 -20.36
N LYS A 43 7.24 17.67 -20.21
CA LYS A 43 6.98 18.32 -18.92
C LYS A 43 6.67 17.24 -17.90
N GLU A 44 7.39 17.25 -16.79
CA GLU A 44 7.03 16.44 -15.63
C GLU A 44 5.58 16.78 -15.27
N ASP A 45 4.75 15.75 -15.22
CA ASP A 45 3.37 15.91 -14.79
C ASP A 45 3.37 16.54 -13.39
N LYS A 46 2.63 17.64 -13.23
CA LYS A 46 2.49 18.37 -11.94
C LYS A 46 1.95 17.48 -10.80
N ASN A 47 1.67 16.22 -11.07
CA ASN A 47 1.10 15.22 -10.15
C ASN A 47 2.14 14.34 -9.43
N GLY A 48 3.44 14.49 -9.69
CA GLY A 48 4.48 13.66 -9.06
C GLY A 48 4.61 12.23 -9.62
N ILE A 49 3.76 11.83 -10.58
CA ILE A 49 3.83 10.55 -11.29
C ILE A 49 4.89 10.68 -12.39
N LYS A 50 5.90 9.81 -12.36
CA LYS A 50 7.01 9.84 -13.31
C LYS A 50 6.72 8.93 -14.51
N PRO A 51 7.34 9.18 -15.69
CA PRO A 51 7.34 8.22 -16.78
C PRO A 51 7.85 6.85 -16.32
N TYR A 52 7.28 5.78 -16.88
CA TYR A 52 7.59 4.40 -16.48
C TYR A 52 9.09 4.10 -16.50
N ASP A 53 9.75 4.41 -17.62
CA ASP A 53 11.18 4.12 -17.82
C ASP A 53 12.12 4.91 -16.88
N LYS A 54 11.59 5.95 -16.21
CA LYS A 54 12.32 6.68 -15.15
C LYS A 54 12.17 6.06 -13.76
N VAL A 55 11.22 5.17 -13.56
CA VAL A 55 10.98 4.45 -12.31
C VAL A 55 11.50 3.02 -12.43
N ILE A 56 11.05 2.32 -13.45
CA ILE A 56 11.49 0.96 -13.80
C ILE A 56 12.49 1.10 -14.95
N THR A 57 13.76 1.22 -14.58
CA THR A 57 14.86 1.43 -15.52
C THR A 57 15.26 0.11 -16.20
N GLU A 58 16.10 0.17 -17.24
CA GLU A 58 16.64 -1.02 -17.91
C GLU A 58 17.44 -1.96 -16.98
N LYS A 59 17.90 -1.45 -15.84
CA LYS A 59 18.58 -2.23 -14.80
C LYS A 59 17.63 -3.03 -13.91
N ALA A 60 16.31 -2.86 -14.06
CA ALA A 60 15.34 -3.51 -13.23
C ALA A 60 15.37 -5.03 -13.41
N ILE A 61 15.45 -5.75 -12.30
CA ILE A 61 15.19 -7.20 -12.27
C ILE A 61 13.71 -7.37 -11.99
N THR A 62 13.00 -8.01 -12.92
CA THR A 62 11.56 -8.22 -12.83
C THR A 62 11.23 -9.68 -12.58
N ASP A 63 10.46 -9.94 -11.54
CA ASP A 63 9.86 -11.24 -11.23
C ASP A 63 8.35 -11.17 -11.51
N LYS A 64 7.89 -11.93 -12.52
CA LYS A 64 6.49 -11.86 -13.00
C LYS A 64 5.59 -12.84 -12.28
N GLY A 65 4.36 -12.42 -11.99
CA GLY A 65 3.40 -13.29 -11.34
C GLY A 65 2.06 -12.59 -11.08
N LEU A 66 1.54 -12.69 -9.87
CA LEU A 66 0.30 -12.01 -9.46
C LEU A 66 0.41 -10.49 -9.63
N PHE A 67 1.51 -9.90 -9.17
CA PHE A 67 2.00 -8.58 -9.52
C PHE A 67 3.36 -8.74 -10.17
N ASP A 68 3.75 -7.85 -11.06
CA ASP A 68 5.14 -7.78 -11.45
C ASP A 68 5.92 -7.08 -10.32
N VAL A 69 6.95 -7.78 -9.82
CA VAL A 69 7.83 -7.28 -8.77
C VAL A 69 9.13 -6.83 -9.40
N HIS A 70 9.42 -5.54 -9.30
CA HIS A 70 10.66 -4.98 -9.84
C HIS A 70 11.62 -4.62 -8.73
N THR A 71 12.87 -4.98 -8.92
CA THR A 71 14.01 -4.55 -8.08
C THR A 71 14.88 -3.61 -8.89
N VAL A 72 15.02 -2.38 -8.44
CA VAL A 72 15.89 -1.36 -9.06
C VAL A 72 16.81 -0.83 -7.98
N ASP A 73 18.09 -1.16 -8.05
CA ASP A 73 19.05 -0.94 -6.97
C ASP A 73 18.52 -1.54 -5.64
N ASP A 74 18.38 -0.74 -4.57
CA ASP A 74 17.84 -1.17 -3.27
C ASP A 74 16.33 -0.94 -3.12
N LYS A 75 15.61 -0.65 -4.21
CA LYS A 75 14.18 -0.35 -4.21
C LYS A 75 13.38 -1.47 -4.82
N PHE A 76 12.28 -1.78 -4.14
CA PHE A 76 11.30 -2.75 -4.59
C PHE A 76 10.00 -2.06 -4.99
N TYR A 77 9.47 -2.46 -6.14
CA TYR A 77 8.23 -1.93 -6.68
C TYR A 77 7.25 -3.07 -6.96
N TYR A 78 5.99 -2.82 -6.66
CA TYR A 78 4.87 -3.61 -7.18
C TYR A 78 4.29 -2.87 -8.37
N GLU A 79 4.17 -3.56 -9.48
CA GLU A 79 3.33 -3.18 -10.60
C GLU A 79 2.05 -3.99 -10.51
N ILE A 80 0.99 -3.34 -9.99
CA ILE A 80 -0.30 -3.96 -9.69
C ILE A 80 -1.20 -3.81 -10.90
N PRO A 81 -1.66 -4.92 -11.53
CA PRO A 81 -2.66 -4.86 -12.59
C PRO A 81 -3.96 -4.21 -12.08
N ASP A 82 -4.54 -3.33 -12.89
CA ASP A 82 -5.76 -2.59 -12.52
C ASP A 82 -6.95 -3.53 -12.23
N SER A 83 -6.96 -4.73 -12.83
CA SER A 83 -7.95 -5.79 -12.57
C SER A 83 -7.90 -6.41 -11.17
N LEU A 84 -6.81 -6.17 -10.43
CA LEU A 84 -6.63 -6.69 -9.06
C LEU A 84 -6.95 -5.66 -7.97
N PHE A 85 -7.23 -4.40 -8.34
CA PHE A 85 -7.82 -3.46 -7.38
C PHE A 85 -9.24 -3.90 -7.02
N GLY A 86 -9.56 -3.85 -5.73
CA GLY A 86 -10.82 -4.36 -5.20
C GLY A 86 -10.83 -5.88 -4.91
N ALA A 87 -9.85 -6.64 -5.41
CA ALA A 87 -9.75 -8.06 -5.12
C ALA A 87 -9.23 -8.31 -3.70
N GLU A 88 -9.84 -9.26 -3.02
CA GLU A 88 -9.43 -9.67 -1.67
C GLU A 88 -8.26 -10.64 -1.71
N MET A 89 -7.30 -10.43 -0.81
CA MET A 89 -6.10 -11.25 -0.69
C MET A 89 -5.88 -11.63 0.76
N LEU A 90 -5.53 -12.89 1.00
CA LEU A 90 -5.20 -13.38 2.33
C LEU A 90 -3.71 -13.11 2.62
N MET A 91 -3.43 -12.28 3.62
CA MET A 91 -2.08 -12.08 4.11
C MET A 91 -1.82 -12.97 5.33
N VAL A 92 -0.83 -13.84 5.22
CA VAL A 92 -0.36 -14.68 6.33
C VAL A 92 1.04 -14.24 6.73
N THR A 93 1.18 -13.80 7.99
CA THR A 93 2.47 -13.40 8.58
C THR A 93 3.02 -14.52 9.44
N ARG A 94 4.26 -14.94 9.17
CA ARG A 94 4.99 -15.97 9.92
C ARG A 94 6.38 -15.47 10.31
N ILE A 95 6.92 -15.99 11.41
CA ILE A 95 8.35 -15.85 11.70
C ILE A 95 9.07 -16.95 10.93
N ALA A 96 9.88 -16.58 9.94
CA ALA A 96 10.67 -17.54 9.17
C ALA A 96 11.93 -17.98 9.95
N LYS A 97 12.65 -16.98 10.52
CA LYS A 97 13.79 -17.23 11.42
C LYS A 97 13.60 -16.43 12.69
N THR A 98 13.92 -17.03 13.82
CA THR A 98 13.72 -16.43 15.14
C THR A 98 15.04 -16.33 15.92
N ALA A 99 15.09 -15.41 16.87
CA ALA A 99 16.19 -15.34 17.83
C ALA A 99 16.08 -16.50 18.84
N SER A 100 17.22 -16.92 19.40
CA SER A 100 17.26 -17.91 20.47
C SER A 100 16.35 -17.50 21.64
N GLY A 101 15.60 -18.45 22.19
CA GLY A 101 14.67 -18.22 23.30
C GLY A 101 13.29 -17.66 22.92
N ILE A 102 13.01 -17.43 21.62
CA ILE A 102 11.69 -16.96 21.17
C ILE A 102 10.76 -18.11 20.70
N GLY A 103 11.28 -19.28 20.47
CA GLY A 103 10.56 -20.44 19.94
C GLY A 103 11.14 -20.89 18.60
N PHE A 104 10.29 -21.37 17.70
CA PHE A 104 10.69 -22.00 16.45
C PHE A 104 10.31 -21.15 15.23
N GLY A 105 11.05 -21.33 14.14
CA GLY A 105 10.65 -20.80 12.82
C GLY A 105 9.35 -21.43 12.32
N GLY A 106 8.66 -20.75 11.41
CA GLY A 106 7.37 -21.18 10.84
C GLY A 106 6.14 -20.76 11.63
N GLY A 107 6.30 -20.26 12.86
CA GLY A 107 5.20 -19.86 13.73
C GLY A 107 4.34 -18.74 13.14
N LYS A 108 3.04 -18.98 12.96
CA LYS A 108 2.07 -17.99 12.49
C LYS A 108 1.89 -16.89 13.53
N GLN A 109 1.96 -15.63 13.08
CA GLN A 109 1.79 -14.45 13.92
C GLN A 109 0.46 -13.75 13.69
N ASN A 110 0.08 -13.59 12.43
CA ASN A 110 -1.13 -12.91 12.04
C ASN A 110 -1.70 -13.50 10.74
N THR A 111 -3.01 -13.38 10.57
CA THR A 111 -3.72 -13.69 9.33
C THR A 111 -4.81 -12.64 9.17
N GLN A 112 -4.86 -11.99 8.02
CA GLN A 112 -5.82 -10.93 7.74
C GLN A 112 -6.15 -10.90 6.25
N VAL A 113 -7.35 -10.46 5.92
CA VAL A 113 -7.74 -10.22 4.53
C VAL A 113 -7.39 -8.77 4.20
N LEU A 114 -6.75 -8.56 3.08
CA LEU A 114 -6.35 -7.26 2.57
C LEU A 114 -7.00 -6.98 1.22
N ARG A 115 -7.21 -5.71 0.93
CA ARG A 115 -7.68 -5.24 -0.36
C ARG A 115 -6.88 -4.01 -0.79
N TRP A 116 -6.42 -4.04 -2.04
CA TRP A 116 -5.81 -2.90 -2.68
C TRP A 116 -6.88 -2.01 -3.30
N GLU A 117 -6.81 -0.72 -3.02
CA GLU A 117 -7.71 0.28 -3.61
C GLU A 117 -6.87 1.38 -4.26
N ARG A 118 -7.29 1.80 -5.45
CA ARG A 118 -6.67 2.94 -6.13
C ARG A 118 -7.57 4.16 -6.00
N ASP A 119 -7.03 5.19 -5.42
CA ASP A 119 -7.52 6.56 -5.51
C ASP A 119 -6.68 7.31 -6.55
N SER A 120 -7.15 8.45 -7.05
CA SER A 120 -6.58 9.20 -8.17
C SER A 120 -5.04 9.35 -8.14
N LYS A 121 -4.45 9.50 -6.97
CA LYS A 121 -3.00 9.74 -6.76
C LYS A 121 -2.34 8.78 -5.79
N LYS A 122 -3.09 7.88 -5.21
CA LYS A 122 -2.65 7.01 -4.12
C LYS A 122 -3.16 5.59 -4.31
N VAL A 123 -2.43 4.66 -3.72
CA VAL A 123 -2.90 3.30 -3.54
C VAL A 123 -3.01 3.06 -2.04
N LEU A 124 -4.15 2.54 -1.62
CA LEU A 124 -4.45 2.18 -0.24
C LEU A 124 -4.42 0.67 -0.10
N LEU A 125 -3.86 0.20 1.00
CA LEU A 125 -3.96 -1.18 1.43
C LEU A 125 -4.87 -1.21 2.65
N ARG A 126 -6.06 -1.80 2.51
CA ARG A 126 -7.04 -1.91 3.59
C ARG A 126 -7.08 -3.29 4.21
N VAL A 127 -7.45 -3.33 5.46
CA VAL A 127 -7.78 -4.59 6.16
C VAL A 127 -9.29 -4.79 6.05
N VAL A 128 -9.68 -5.91 5.44
CA VAL A 128 -11.09 -6.29 5.26
C VAL A 128 -11.53 -7.16 6.43
N SER A 129 -12.69 -6.87 6.99
CA SER A 129 -13.33 -7.68 8.03
C SER A 129 -14.67 -8.21 7.53
N HIS A 130 -14.85 -9.50 7.72
CA HIS A 130 -16.12 -10.20 7.44
C HIS A 130 -16.85 -10.60 8.73
N GLU A 131 -16.53 -9.98 9.86
CA GLU A 131 -17.16 -10.30 11.15
C GLU A 131 -18.57 -9.76 11.25
N VAL A 132 -18.84 -8.61 10.63
CA VAL A 132 -20.15 -7.96 10.59
C VAL A 132 -20.51 -7.69 9.14
N VAL A 133 -21.66 -8.20 8.71
CA VAL A 133 -22.10 -8.11 7.32
C VAL A 133 -23.59 -7.79 7.20
N ALA A 134 -23.96 -7.27 6.04
CA ALA A 134 -25.32 -7.20 5.52
C ALA A 134 -25.25 -7.33 4.00
N ALA A 135 -26.24 -7.94 3.39
CA ALA A 135 -26.32 -8.01 1.94
C ALA A 135 -26.44 -6.61 1.33
N ASP A 136 -25.77 -6.35 0.23
CA ASP A 136 -25.74 -5.06 -0.48
C ASP A 136 -27.11 -4.59 -0.99
N SER A 137 -28.02 -5.55 -1.20
CA SER A 137 -29.41 -5.30 -1.58
C SER A 137 -30.31 -4.80 -0.45
N LEU A 138 -29.84 -4.80 0.80
CA LEU A 138 -30.64 -4.42 1.96
C LEU A 138 -30.40 -2.97 2.40
N PRO A 139 -31.44 -2.23 2.81
CA PRO A 139 -31.29 -0.85 3.29
C PRO A 139 -30.30 -0.69 4.46
N ILE A 140 -30.17 -1.72 5.31
CA ILE A 140 -29.26 -1.71 6.46
C ILE A 140 -27.79 -1.79 6.04
N HIS A 141 -27.49 -2.19 4.80
CA HIS A 141 -26.12 -2.36 4.31
C HIS A 141 -25.27 -1.10 4.50
N GLU A 142 -25.79 0.07 4.11
CA GLU A 142 -25.06 1.33 4.24
C GLU A 142 -24.69 1.64 5.70
N ALA A 143 -25.62 1.42 6.62
CA ALA A 143 -25.37 1.63 8.06
C ALA A 143 -24.31 0.67 8.58
N VAL A 144 -24.31 -0.59 8.13
CA VAL A 144 -23.30 -1.60 8.49
C VAL A 144 -21.92 -1.19 7.95
N VAL A 145 -21.80 -0.77 6.69
CA VAL A 145 -20.55 -0.32 6.09
C VAL A 145 -20.00 0.92 6.81
N ASN A 146 -20.87 1.91 7.09
CA ASN A 146 -20.48 3.15 7.78
C ASN A 146 -20.03 2.91 9.24
N SER A 147 -20.58 1.88 9.89
CA SER A 147 -20.24 1.52 11.28
C SER A 147 -19.04 0.56 11.38
N ASN A 148 -18.61 -0.04 10.28
CA ASN A 148 -17.50 -0.98 10.20
C ASN A 148 -16.47 -0.54 9.16
N PHE A 149 -16.08 0.74 9.22
CA PHE A 149 -15.14 1.31 8.25
C PHE A 149 -13.77 0.59 8.31
N GLU A 150 -13.36 0.07 7.17
CA GLU A 150 -12.16 -0.75 7.05
C GLU A 150 -10.88 0.09 7.27
N PRO A 151 -10.00 -0.33 8.21
CA PRO A 151 -8.79 0.42 8.50
C PRO A 151 -7.81 0.39 7.35
N ILE A 152 -7.14 1.51 7.12
CA ILE A 152 -6.05 1.63 6.16
C ILE A 152 -4.78 1.11 6.82
N LEU A 153 -4.25 -0.02 6.34
CA LEU A 153 -3.00 -0.58 6.81
C LEU A 153 -1.81 0.26 6.36
N TYR A 154 -1.82 0.67 5.08
CA TYR A 154 -0.77 1.51 4.50
C TYR A 154 -1.28 2.31 3.31
N ARG A 155 -0.61 3.45 3.03
CA ARG A 155 -0.89 4.34 1.90
C ARG A 155 0.37 4.57 1.08
N PHE A 156 0.27 4.36 -0.21
CA PHE A 156 1.39 4.51 -1.16
C PHE A 156 1.15 5.67 -2.12
N ASP A 157 2.24 6.33 -2.49
CA ASP A 157 2.24 7.24 -3.64
C ASP A 157 2.40 6.43 -4.92
N ILE A 158 1.59 6.72 -5.93
CA ILE A 158 1.78 6.17 -7.27
C ILE A 158 3.08 6.74 -7.83
N LYS A 159 4.02 5.89 -8.21
CA LYS A 159 5.30 6.29 -8.78
C LYS A 159 5.24 6.43 -10.29
N SER A 160 4.53 5.50 -10.93
CA SER A 160 4.30 5.47 -12.37
C SER A 160 3.03 4.70 -12.71
N ILE A 161 2.59 4.83 -13.92
CA ILE A 161 1.62 3.96 -14.57
C ILE A 161 2.37 3.00 -15.48
N GLY A 162 1.93 1.75 -15.58
CA GLY A 162 2.53 0.76 -16.46
C GLY A 162 2.56 1.19 -17.93
N LYS A 163 3.42 0.56 -18.73
CA LYS A 163 3.65 0.96 -20.14
C LYS A 163 2.38 0.90 -20.98
N ASP A 164 1.53 -0.06 -20.74
CA ASP A 164 0.24 -0.26 -21.41
C ASP A 164 -0.93 0.49 -20.76
N SER A 165 -0.67 1.24 -19.68
CA SER A 165 -1.65 1.96 -18.88
C SER A 165 -2.71 1.06 -18.19
N THR A 166 -2.43 -0.24 -18.02
CA THR A 166 -3.33 -1.22 -17.38
C THR A 166 -2.86 -1.63 -16.00
N SER A 167 -1.80 -1.00 -15.51
CA SER A 167 -1.20 -1.30 -14.20
C SER A 167 -0.71 -0.03 -13.50
N THR A 168 -0.49 -0.15 -12.20
CA THR A 168 -0.05 0.95 -11.32
C THR A 168 1.19 0.54 -10.55
N VAL A 169 2.25 1.38 -10.63
CA VAL A 169 3.54 1.14 -9.98
C VAL A 169 3.63 1.89 -8.65
N ILE A 170 3.93 1.18 -7.58
CA ILE A 170 4.16 1.70 -6.23
C ILE A 170 5.48 1.20 -5.65
N GLU A 171 6.14 2.01 -4.83
CA GLU A 171 7.34 1.61 -4.07
C GLU A 171 6.91 0.94 -2.76
N ILE A 172 7.38 -0.29 -2.52
CA ILE A 172 6.89 -1.13 -1.42
C ILE A 172 7.82 -1.18 -0.20
N ASN A 173 9.06 -0.68 -0.31
CA ASN A 173 10.05 -0.75 0.77
C ASN A 173 9.50 -0.38 2.14
N LYS A 174 8.82 0.76 2.23
CA LYS A 174 8.32 1.27 3.51
C LYS A 174 7.30 0.36 4.20
N LEU A 175 6.56 -0.47 3.45
CA LEU A 175 5.63 -1.42 4.05
C LEU A 175 6.35 -2.45 4.92
N PHE A 176 7.50 -2.93 4.47
CA PHE A 176 8.27 -3.98 5.13
C PHE A 176 9.41 -3.45 5.98
N GLU A 177 9.98 -2.30 5.65
CA GLU A 177 11.13 -1.68 6.34
C GLU A 177 10.72 -0.72 7.48
N THR A 178 9.42 -0.53 7.71
CA THR A 178 8.91 0.25 8.84
C THR A 178 8.12 -0.62 9.81
N ASP A 179 7.80 -0.07 10.97
CA ASP A 179 7.09 -0.81 12.03
C ASP A 179 5.58 -0.89 11.78
N VAL A 180 5.18 -1.54 10.67
CA VAL A 180 3.78 -1.90 10.45
C VAL A 180 3.45 -3.08 11.35
N LYS A 181 2.73 -2.81 12.45
CA LYS A 181 2.47 -3.79 13.53
C LYS A 181 1.78 -5.06 13.01
N ALA A 182 0.89 -4.93 12.04
CA ALA A 182 0.15 -6.05 11.46
C ALA A 182 1.03 -7.02 10.67
N LEU A 183 2.19 -6.56 10.17
CA LEU A 183 3.17 -7.35 9.40
C LEU A 183 4.45 -7.64 10.20
N GLY A 184 4.39 -7.53 11.50
CA GLY A 184 5.54 -7.65 12.38
C GLY A 184 5.31 -8.53 13.59
N PHE A 185 6.09 -8.26 14.61
CA PHE A 185 6.03 -8.97 15.87
C PHE A 185 4.75 -8.58 16.64
N PRO A 186 3.92 -9.54 17.12
CA PRO A 186 2.63 -9.24 17.72
C PRO A 186 2.75 -8.50 19.05
N ALA A 187 1.72 -7.75 19.42
CA ALA A 187 1.71 -6.90 20.60
C ALA A 187 2.02 -7.66 21.92
N SER A 188 1.52 -8.88 22.07
CA SER A 188 1.80 -9.73 23.23
C SER A 188 3.29 -10.04 23.37
N ARG A 189 3.95 -10.43 22.29
CA ARG A 189 5.38 -10.71 22.24
C ARG A 189 6.22 -9.44 22.47
N ARG A 190 5.78 -8.29 21.91
CA ARG A 190 6.43 -6.99 22.18
C ARG A 190 6.42 -6.65 23.66
N LYS A 191 5.30 -6.88 24.34
CA LYS A 191 5.18 -6.69 25.79
C LYS A 191 6.11 -7.63 26.56
N THR A 192 6.12 -8.93 26.21
CA THR A 192 6.98 -9.94 26.87
C THR A 192 8.46 -9.56 26.82
N TYR A 193 8.94 -9.14 25.65
CA TYR A 193 10.36 -8.80 25.46
C TYR A 193 10.67 -7.31 25.64
N LYS A 194 9.74 -6.54 26.19
CA LYS A 194 9.87 -5.09 26.42
C LYS A 194 10.44 -4.35 25.20
N ILE A 195 9.85 -4.61 24.03
CA ILE A 195 10.24 -3.96 22.78
C ILE A 195 9.78 -2.51 22.80
N SER A 196 10.71 -1.57 22.64
CA SER A 196 10.45 -0.13 22.61
C SER A 196 10.18 0.38 21.18
N SER A 197 11.01 0.00 20.23
CA SER A 197 10.96 0.47 18.86
C SER A 197 11.59 -0.52 17.89
N MET A 198 11.31 -0.35 16.61
CA MET A 198 12.03 -1.04 15.54
C MET A 198 13.21 -0.18 15.08
N ASP A 199 14.36 -0.79 14.88
CA ASP A 199 15.54 -0.16 14.30
C ASP A 199 15.48 -0.24 12.78
N LYS A 200 15.24 0.88 12.15
CA LYS A 200 15.12 0.98 10.69
C LYS A 200 16.43 0.72 9.94
N SER A 201 17.56 1.05 10.56
CA SER A 201 18.88 0.87 9.93
C SER A 201 19.29 -0.59 9.82
N ARG A 202 18.73 -1.45 10.69
CA ARG A 202 18.97 -2.89 10.75
C ARG A 202 17.74 -3.71 10.31
N SER A 203 16.83 -3.08 9.55
CA SER A 203 15.60 -3.72 9.06
C SER A 203 15.47 -3.49 7.57
N PHE A 204 15.37 -4.59 6.79
CA PHE A 204 15.40 -4.53 5.34
C PHE A 204 14.69 -5.71 4.69
N ILE A 205 14.33 -5.58 3.42
CA ILE A 205 13.77 -6.68 2.62
C ILE A 205 14.91 -7.61 2.21
N ASN A 206 14.76 -8.90 2.57
CA ASN A 206 15.71 -9.94 2.18
C ASN A 206 15.37 -10.52 0.80
N THR A 207 14.11 -10.91 0.59
CA THR A 207 13.62 -11.42 -0.69
C THR A 207 12.18 -11.00 -0.91
N LEU A 208 11.85 -10.75 -2.18
CA LEU A 208 10.49 -10.47 -2.62
C LEU A 208 10.25 -11.21 -3.92
N LYS A 209 9.29 -12.15 -3.91
CA LYS A 209 9.01 -13.06 -5.02
C LYS A 209 7.56 -13.01 -5.40
N SER A 210 7.30 -13.08 -6.71
CA SER A 210 5.97 -13.17 -7.26
C SER A 210 5.71 -14.56 -7.85
N TYR A 211 4.50 -15.06 -7.62
CA TYR A 211 4.00 -16.32 -8.14
C TYR A 211 2.62 -16.07 -8.77
N PRO A 212 2.08 -16.99 -9.57
CA PRO A 212 0.83 -16.74 -10.29
C PRO A 212 -0.37 -16.35 -9.41
N LEU A 213 -0.41 -16.82 -8.15
CA LEU A 213 -1.53 -16.57 -7.23
C LEU A 213 -1.11 -15.93 -5.91
N ASN A 214 0.18 -15.70 -5.68
CA ASN A 214 0.66 -15.15 -4.42
C ASN A 214 1.98 -14.37 -4.58
N ILE A 215 2.21 -13.51 -3.60
CA ILE A 215 3.47 -12.78 -3.41
C ILE A 215 4.07 -13.18 -2.08
N GLU A 216 5.35 -13.48 -2.08
CA GLU A 216 6.13 -13.86 -0.91
C GLU A 216 7.16 -12.78 -0.60
N ALA A 217 7.02 -12.15 0.56
CA ALA A 217 7.99 -11.19 1.07
C ALA A 217 8.70 -11.77 2.29
N ARG A 218 10.03 -11.80 2.28
CA ARG A 218 10.85 -12.07 3.45
C ARG A 218 11.65 -10.84 3.79
N HIS A 219 11.56 -10.42 5.03
CA HIS A 219 12.23 -9.21 5.50
C HIS A 219 12.76 -9.40 6.92
N ILE A 220 13.88 -8.75 7.20
CA ILE A 220 14.48 -8.75 8.52
C ILE A 220 13.94 -7.54 9.28
N LYS A 221 13.49 -7.76 10.52
CA LYS A 221 13.15 -6.72 11.46
C LYS A 221 13.96 -6.85 12.71
N THR A 222 14.64 -5.77 13.08
CA THR A 222 15.41 -5.66 14.32
C THR A 222 14.68 -4.71 15.25
N TYR A 223 14.42 -5.18 16.46
CA TYR A 223 13.71 -4.44 17.50
C TYR A 223 14.64 -4.15 18.68
N ASN A 224 14.60 -2.93 19.18
CA ASN A 224 15.25 -2.57 20.43
C ASN A 224 14.46 -3.14 21.60
N SER A 225 15.14 -3.84 22.50
CA SER A 225 14.53 -4.56 23.61
C SER A 225 15.36 -4.36 24.88
N SER A 226 14.69 -4.06 25.99
CA SER A 226 15.34 -4.02 27.31
C SER A 226 15.34 -5.39 28.02
N SER A 227 14.70 -6.40 27.42
CA SER A 227 14.64 -7.77 27.95
C SER A 227 14.68 -8.80 26.82
N PRO A 228 15.76 -8.82 26.01
CA PRO A 228 15.90 -9.80 24.96
C PRO A 228 16.06 -11.20 25.56
N PRO A 229 15.49 -12.25 24.93
CA PRO A 229 15.52 -13.62 25.48
C PRO A 229 16.92 -14.26 25.44
N SER A 230 17.81 -13.72 24.59
CA SER A 230 19.21 -14.14 24.51
C SER A 230 20.08 -12.94 24.12
N ASN A 231 21.40 -13.05 24.35
CA ASN A 231 22.36 -12.00 24.01
C ASN A 231 21.96 -10.61 24.56
N SER A 232 21.68 -10.55 25.86
CA SER A 232 21.17 -9.33 26.52
C SER A 232 22.06 -8.10 26.32
N SER A 233 23.36 -8.29 26.11
CA SER A 233 24.31 -7.22 25.81
C SER A 233 24.04 -6.47 24.52
N THR A 234 23.33 -7.08 23.56
CA THR A 234 22.99 -6.41 22.29
C THR A 234 21.80 -5.46 22.42
N GLY A 235 20.96 -5.61 23.44
CA GLY A 235 19.75 -4.81 23.62
C GLY A 235 18.77 -4.89 22.45
N SER A 236 18.84 -5.95 21.64
CA SER A 236 18.02 -6.06 20.42
C SER A 236 17.62 -7.49 20.09
N ILE A 237 16.56 -7.62 19.32
CA ILE A 237 16.01 -8.88 18.78
C ILE A 237 15.86 -8.74 17.28
N SER A 238 16.51 -9.61 16.50
CA SER A 238 16.34 -9.67 15.05
C SER A 238 15.56 -10.91 14.66
N LEU A 239 14.62 -10.75 13.74
CA LEU A 239 13.75 -11.79 13.22
C LEU A 239 13.69 -11.71 11.70
N GLU A 240 13.62 -12.84 11.01
CA GLU A 240 13.18 -12.88 9.63
C GLU A 240 11.68 -13.21 9.61
N ILE A 241 10.90 -12.30 9.02
CA ILE A 241 9.45 -12.43 8.91
C ILE A 241 9.12 -12.75 7.46
N SER A 242 8.20 -13.69 7.26
CA SER A 242 7.63 -14.06 5.96
C SER A 242 6.18 -13.59 5.91
N ASN A 243 5.84 -12.86 4.86
CA ASN A 243 4.49 -12.45 4.54
C ASN A 243 4.08 -13.07 3.20
N SER A 244 3.12 -13.97 3.25
CA SER A 244 2.48 -14.56 2.06
C SER A 244 1.19 -13.81 1.79
N MET A 245 1.08 -13.15 0.64
CA MET A 245 -0.16 -12.50 0.18
C MET A 245 -0.75 -13.30 -0.96
N ILE A 246 -1.88 -13.94 -0.73
CA ILE A 246 -2.49 -14.95 -1.60
C ILE A 246 -3.80 -14.40 -2.15
N LEU A 247 -3.99 -14.40 -3.47
CA LEU A 247 -5.25 -14.01 -4.09
C LEU A 247 -6.36 -14.98 -3.71
N LEU A 248 -7.44 -14.46 -3.15
CA LEU A 248 -8.61 -15.29 -2.84
C LEU A 248 -9.40 -15.63 -4.11
N PRO A 249 -9.95 -16.86 -4.20
CA PRO A 249 -10.69 -17.28 -5.39
C PRO A 249 -11.99 -16.49 -5.54
N LYS A 250 -12.29 -16.04 -6.75
CA LYS A 250 -13.55 -15.34 -7.06
C LYS A 250 -14.77 -16.20 -6.78
N LYS A 251 -14.71 -17.51 -7.09
CA LYS A 251 -15.76 -18.47 -6.80
C LYS A 251 -15.49 -19.10 -5.44
N GLN A 252 -16.24 -18.67 -4.44
CA GLN A 252 -16.14 -19.20 -3.10
C GLN A 252 -16.82 -20.57 -2.97
N MET A 253 -16.35 -21.40 -2.03
CA MET A 253 -17.05 -22.62 -1.65
C MET A 253 -18.40 -22.29 -1.01
N LYS A 254 -19.40 -23.15 -1.24
CA LYS A 254 -20.67 -23.07 -0.54
C LYS A 254 -20.44 -23.16 0.97
N ARG A 255 -20.93 -22.17 1.73
CA ARG A 255 -20.78 -22.13 3.19
C ARG A 255 -21.52 -23.31 3.83
N ARG A 256 -21.00 -23.80 4.95
CA ARG A 256 -21.66 -24.82 5.78
C ARG A 256 -21.83 -24.27 7.19
N TYR A 257 -23.03 -24.32 7.69
CA TYR A 257 -23.35 -23.90 9.05
C TYR A 257 -22.69 -24.82 10.08
N PHE A 258 -22.33 -24.25 11.19
CA PHE A 258 -21.83 -24.99 12.35
C PHE A 258 -22.95 -25.83 12.97
N ASP A 259 -22.60 -27.06 13.33
CA ASP A 259 -23.46 -27.96 14.06
C ASP A 259 -22.67 -28.53 15.23
N GLN A 260 -23.21 -28.45 16.45
CA GLN A 260 -22.52 -28.90 17.66
C GLN A 260 -22.20 -30.41 17.62
N ARG A 261 -22.94 -31.19 16.86
CA ARG A 261 -22.72 -32.64 16.68
C ARG A 261 -21.46 -32.95 15.89
N VAL A 262 -20.97 -32.00 15.10
CA VAL A 262 -19.78 -32.20 14.23
C VAL A 262 -18.45 -31.94 14.94
N GLY A 263 -18.45 -31.09 15.97
CA GLY A 263 -17.24 -30.82 16.78
C GLY A 263 -16.07 -30.24 15.99
N TRP A 264 -16.29 -29.36 15.02
CA TRP A 264 -15.25 -28.78 14.17
C TRP A 264 -15.03 -27.30 14.44
N PHE A 265 -13.87 -26.79 14.05
CA PHE A 265 -13.57 -25.35 14.16
C PHE A 265 -14.55 -24.52 13.35
N SER A 266 -14.97 -23.40 13.89
CA SER A 266 -15.93 -22.51 13.27
C SER A 266 -15.61 -21.04 13.53
N ARG A 267 -16.09 -20.18 12.64
CA ARG A 267 -16.02 -18.72 12.77
C ARG A 267 -17.43 -18.15 12.86
N GLY A 268 -17.61 -17.19 13.76
CA GLY A 268 -18.83 -16.40 13.86
C GLY A 268 -18.82 -15.21 12.90
N GLN A 269 -19.99 -14.91 12.35
CA GLN A 269 -20.26 -13.74 11.55
C GLN A 269 -21.61 -13.17 12.01
N THR A 270 -21.64 -11.89 12.36
CA THR A 270 -22.89 -11.21 12.70
C THR A 270 -23.52 -10.72 11.40
N ASP A 271 -24.68 -11.23 11.07
CA ASP A 271 -25.41 -10.88 9.85
C ASP A 271 -26.68 -10.09 10.20
N TYR A 272 -26.73 -8.85 9.71
CA TYR A 272 -27.85 -7.94 9.87
C TYR A 272 -28.96 -8.15 8.82
N GLY A 273 -28.75 -9.02 7.88
CA GLY A 273 -29.68 -9.31 6.78
C GLY A 273 -30.53 -10.57 6.97
N LEU A 274 -30.28 -11.35 8.02
CA LEU A 274 -31.00 -12.60 8.25
C LEU A 274 -32.37 -12.41 8.90
N ASP A 275 -32.57 -11.32 9.62
CA ASP A 275 -33.81 -11.00 10.28
C ASP A 275 -34.05 -9.49 10.21
N VAL A 276 -35.33 -9.08 10.12
CA VAL A 276 -35.71 -7.66 10.01
C VAL A 276 -35.60 -6.93 11.36
N GLN A 277 -35.74 -7.68 12.46
CA GLN A 277 -35.83 -7.09 13.82
C GLN A 277 -34.56 -7.28 14.63
N GLU A 278 -33.71 -8.25 14.30
CA GLU A 278 -32.50 -8.52 15.08
C GLU A 278 -31.32 -8.95 14.21
N SER A 279 -30.11 -8.61 14.64
CA SER A 279 -28.88 -9.19 14.06
C SER A 279 -28.63 -10.57 14.65
N LYS A 280 -28.19 -11.52 13.82
CA LYS A 280 -27.87 -12.88 14.26
C LYS A 280 -26.40 -13.21 14.03
N THR A 281 -25.76 -13.82 15.04
CA THR A 281 -24.45 -14.42 14.85
C THR A 281 -24.60 -15.80 14.29
N VAL A 282 -24.16 -15.97 13.05
CA VAL A 282 -24.11 -17.26 12.36
C VAL A 282 -22.71 -17.82 12.44
N ARG A 283 -22.58 -19.09 12.73
CA ARG A 283 -21.31 -19.78 12.77
C ARG A 283 -21.15 -20.67 11.55
N TYR A 284 -20.01 -20.54 10.88
CA TYR A 284 -19.65 -21.34 9.71
C TYR A 284 -18.44 -22.22 10.03
N LEU A 285 -18.46 -23.47 9.55
CA LEU A 285 -17.36 -24.41 9.69
C LEU A 285 -16.16 -23.98 8.86
N ASP A 286 -14.97 -24.02 9.46
CA ASP A 286 -13.70 -23.92 8.74
C ASP A 286 -13.50 -25.21 7.94
N ARG A 287 -13.25 -25.11 6.64
CA ARG A 287 -13.08 -26.26 5.73
C ARG A 287 -11.92 -26.03 4.78
N TRP A 288 -11.28 -27.11 4.42
CA TRP A 288 -10.27 -27.13 3.36
C TRP A 288 -10.95 -27.21 2.00
N ARG A 289 -10.48 -26.42 1.06
CA ARG A 289 -10.86 -26.54 -0.33
C ARG A 289 -9.87 -27.50 -1.00
N LEU A 290 -10.35 -28.70 -1.26
CA LEU A 290 -9.58 -29.72 -1.99
C LEU A 290 -10.15 -29.80 -3.40
N GLU A 291 -9.31 -29.56 -4.38
CA GLU A 291 -9.64 -29.64 -5.80
C GLU A 291 -8.58 -30.50 -6.49
N ILE A 292 -9.02 -31.34 -7.43
CA ILE A 292 -8.11 -32.02 -8.34
C ILE A 292 -7.55 -30.93 -9.26
N LYS A 293 -6.25 -30.90 -9.36
CA LYS A 293 -5.58 -30.03 -10.29
C LYS A 293 -5.28 -30.85 -11.54
N ASP A 294 -5.86 -30.44 -12.67
CA ASP A 294 -5.60 -31.03 -13.98
C ASP A 294 -4.17 -30.83 -14.42
#